data_abb1b73e714f5e464523b0bbc36be0f9
#
_entry.id   abb1b73e714f5e464523b0bbc36be0f9
#
_cell.length_a   1.000
_cell.length_b   1.000
_cell.length_c   1.000
_cell.angle_alpha   90.00
_cell.angle_beta   90.00
_cell.angle_gamma   90.00
#
_symmetry.space_group_name_H-M   'P 1'
#
loop_
_entity.id
_entity.type
_entity.pdbx_description
1 polymer ?
#
loop_
_entity_poly.entity_id
_entity_poly.type
_entity_poly.pdbx_seq_one_letter_code
_entity_poly.pdbx_strand_id
1 'polypeptide(L)'
;MFSRCFFSLVIAVCSLSWAAIPSGTQAGEFRAGAAQVDITPKDGAPMAGYYQFRATKGALDPIYSRAVVVEQDGVQAAFVVVDLISTTRAMVEASRKLIAEQHGIPAERVMISATHTHTGPQLIRGSMMDDLTKVTTPPGQEYNNSLPALVSQSVGEAKAKLAAAKASATVGKAEGISFNRRAFAKDGSLLWQPAKMDPRVLKPAGPIDPDLGLLVFEAKESRPAPLASYVNFAMHPTSIGGGTRVSADYPGALCRILSERRGKGMITIFANGCCGNINHNDYMTDTPRKSGLSEANRLGAALADVADQSWPNLKPLSLRAPRAKSVQVTLQRRAFADEQIARAKDVVTRMLTEKLGTVAMAEAFCTLDTVNLKDKPLVVEVQVISFSDELSIVSLPGEIFVELGLAIKAGSPYKHTFIAELANGSIGYIPNREAYPQGNYEVVSARCEAGSGERLVETALTLLKELHSGS
;
A
#
# COMPACT_ATOMS: atom_id res chain seq x y z
N MET A 1 88.79 59.00 1.58
CA MET A 1 87.41 59.43 1.39
C MET A 1 86.53 58.15 1.27
N PHE A 2 85.89 57.76 2.36
CA PHE A 2 85.19 56.49 2.44
C PHE A 2 83.69 56.71 2.23
N SER A 3 83.15 56.00 1.20
CA SER A 3 81.73 55.97 0.98
C SER A 3 81.15 54.69 1.62
N ARG A 4 80.16 54.85 2.49
CA ARG A 4 79.46 53.74 3.16
C ARG A 4 78.17 53.41 2.38
N CYS A 5 78.10 52.20 1.83
CA CYS A 5 76.89 51.63 1.27
C CYS A 5 76.02 51.03 2.41
N PHE A 6 74.80 51.53 2.53
CA PHE A 6 73.78 50.92 3.38
C PHE A 6 73.02 49.88 2.58
N PHE A 7 73.04 48.62 3.03
CA PHE A 7 72.17 47.56 2.54
C PHE A 7 70.89 47.53 3.35
N SER A 8 69.76 47.86 2.71
CA SER A 8 68.42 47.69 3.35
C SER A 8 67.90 46.30 3.10
N LEU A 9 67.72 45.54 4.16
CA LEU A 9 67.12 44.18 4.13
C LEU A 9 65.59 44.32 4.11
N VAL A 10 64.93 43.97 3.02
CA VAL A 10 63.47 43.91 2.89
C VAL A 10 63.03 42.50 3.35
N ILE A 11 62.39 42.44 4.52
CA ILE A 11 61.74 41.18 5.01
C ILE A 11 60.36 41.12 4.38
N ALA A 12 60.16 40.19 3.44
CA ALA A 12 58.86 39.83 2.90
C ALA A 12 58.12 38.96 3.89
N VAL A 13 57.07 39.49 4.54
CA VAL A 13 56.14 38.73 5.38
C VAL A 13 55.13 38.02 4.46
N CYS A 14 55.31 36.71 4.23
CA CYS A 14 54.30 35.87 3.59
C CYS A 14 53.13 35.67 4.58
N SER A 15 52.05 36.38 4.40
CA SER A 15 50.76 36.10 5.06
C SER A 15 50.15 34.82 4.45
N LEU A 16 50.24 33.72 5.18
CA LEU A 16 49.45 32.51 4.88
C LEU A 16 47.94 32.83 5.15
N SER A 17 47.20 33.05 4.08
CA SER A 17 45.74 33.07 4.11
C SER A 17 45.24 31.64 4.37
N TRP A 18 44.79 31.32 5.57
CA TRP A 18 44.05 30.13 5.83
C TRP A 18 42.68 30.24 5.08
N ALA A 19 42.58 29.57 3.95
CA ALA A 19 41.30 29.34 3.32
C ALA A 19 40.42 28.54 4.31
N ALA A 20 39.38 29.15 4.85
CA ALA A 20 38.40 28.47 5.64
C ALA A 20 37.77 27.37 4.76
N ILE A 21 37.97 26.11 5.15
CA ILE A 21 37.24 24.96 4.59
C ILE A 21 35.75 25.27 4.86
N PRO A 22 34.87 25.30 3.82
CA PRO A 22 33.47 25.54 4.06
C PRO A 22 32.97 24.47 5.03
N SER A 23 32.51 24.89 6.19
CA SER A 23 31.80 24.06 7.17
C SER A 23 30.72 23.30 6.40
N GLY A 24 30.70 21.96 6.48
CA GLY A 24 29.67 21.15 5.86
C GLY A 24 28.31 21.77 6.20
N THR A 25 27.48 21.96 5.19
CA THR A 25 26.13 22.48 5.36
C THR A 25 25.41 21.60 6.37
N GLN A 26 25.08 22.16 7.52
CA GLN A 26 24.29 21.47 8.53
C GLN A 26 22.98 21.01 7.87
N ALA A 27 22.67 19.72 7.94
CA ALA A 27 21.44 19.19 7.34
C ALA A 27 20.23 19.98 7.86
N GLY A 28 19.34 20.37 6.97
CA GLY A 28 18.14 21.10 7.31
C GLY A 28 17.25 20.30 8.25
N GLU A 29 16.33 20.98 8.90
CA GLU A 29 15.42 20.37 9.85
C GLU A 29 14.41 19.48 9.13
N PHE A 30 14.25 18.22 9.60
CA PHE A 30 13.22 17.34 9.10
C PHE A 30 11.84 17.82 9.52
N ARG A 31 10.89 17.81 8.58
CA ARG A 31 9.51 18.27 8.78
C ARG A 31 8.54 17.20 8.32
N ALA A 32 7.41 17.09 9.01
CA ALA A 32 6.31 16.22 8.63
C ALA A 32 4.97 16.94 8.78
N GLY A 33 4.02 16.60 7.92
CA GLY A 33 2.65 17.11 8.01
C GLY A 33 1.69 16.05 7.50
N ALA A 34 0.46 16.02 8.02
CA ALA A 34 -0.54 15.03 7.65
C ALA A 34 -1.93 15.65 7.54
N ALA A 35 -2.74 15.07 6.65
CA ALA A 35 -4.14 15.45 6.48
C ALA A 35 -4.97 14.26 5.99
N GLN A 36 -6.28 14.39 6.10
CA GLN A 36 -7.24 13.48 5.48
C GLN A 36 -8.36 14.28 4.84
N VAL A 37 -8.80 13.81 3.67
CA VAL A 37 -9.91 14.37 2.89
C VAL A 37 -10.96 13.29 2.73
N ASP A 38 -12.21 13.62 2.99
CA ASP A 38 -13.35 12.72 2.80
C ASP A 38 -13.54 12.43 1.31
N ILE A 39 -13.53 11.13 0.95
CA ILE A 39 -13.76 10.63 -0.40
C ILE A 39 -15.01 9.74 -0.46
N THR A 40 -15.90 9.86 0.53
CA THR A 40 -17.16 9.09 0.55
C THR A 40 -18.02 9.46 -0.67
N PRO A 41 -18.43 8.47 -1.49
CA PRO A 41 -19.23 8.75 -2.68
C PRO A 41 -20.65 9.18 -2.31
N LYS A 42 -21.30 9.89 -3.21
CA LYS A 42 -22.75 10.09 -3.16
C LYS A 42 -23.49 8.76 -3.39
N ASP A 43 -24.74 8.70 -2.97
CA ASP A 43 -25.61 7.56 -3.24
C ASP A 43 -25.74 7.27 -4.74
N GLY A 44 -25.82 6.00 -5.07
CA GLY A 44 -25.88 5.52 -6.44
C GLY A 44 -24.54 5.18 -7.08
N ALA A 45 -23.40 5.54 -6.48
CA ALA A 45 -22.09 5.15 -6.99
C ALA A 45 -21.92 3.62 -6.93
N PRO A 46 -21.39 2.97 -7.98
CA PRO A 46 -21.12 1.54 -7.96
C PRO A 46 -20.07 1.14 -6.92
N MET A 47 -20.32 0.02 -6.24
CA MET A 47 -19.43 -0.51 -5.19
C MET A 47 -18.54 -1.63 -5.70
N ALA A 48 -17.32 -1.68 -5.19
CA ALA A 48 -16.34 -2.72 -5.45
C ALA A 48 -16.49 -3.96 -4.52
N GLY A 49 -15.69 -4.99 -4.77
CA GLY A 49 -15.45 -6.13 -3.87
C GLY A 49 -16.23 -7.39 -4.17
N TYR A 50 -17.21 -7.36 -5.09
CA TYR A 50 -18.04 -8.53 -5.45
C TYR A 50 -18.35 -8.58 -6.94
N TYR A 51 -18.65 -9.78 -7.46
CA TYR A 51 -19.03 -10.02 -8.86
C TYR A 51 -20.52 -9.74 -9.13
N GLN A 52 -21.01 -8.60 -8.63
CA GLN A 52 -22.39 -8.15 -8.86
C GLN A 52 -22.48 -6.64 -8.70
N PHE A 53 -23.40 -6.03 -9.42
CA PHE A 53 -23.69 -4.61 -9.27
C PHE A 53 -24.31 -4.32 -7.90
N ARG A 54 -23.75 -3.34 -7.19
CA ARG A 54 -24.29 -2.77 -5.96
C ARG A 54 -24.14 -1.25 -6.04
N ALA A 55 -25.24 -0.53 -5.86
CA ALA A 55 -25.20 0.92 -5.74
C ALA A 55 -25.09 1.34 -4.27
N THR A 56 -24.31 2.35 -3.99
CA THR A 56 -24.16 2.91 -2.62
C THR A 56 -25.48 3.47 -2.11
N LYS A 57 -25.77 3.26 -0.83
CA LYS A 57 -26.91 3.81 -0.07
C LYS A 57 -26.43 4.26 1.28
N GLY A 58 -25.74 5.42 1.33
CA GLY A 58 -25.11 5.95 2.52
C GLY A 58 -23.85 5.21 2.96
N ALA A 59 -23.34 5.55 4.13
CA ALA A 59 -22.12 4.99 4.72
C ALA A 59 -22.39 4.38 6.10
N LEU A 60 -21.62 3.35 6.46
CA LEU A 60 -21.48 2.87 7.84
C LEU A 60 -20.47 3.74 8.59
N ASP A 61 -19.39 4.08 7.91
CA ASP A 61 -18.36 5.03 8.31
C ASP A 61 -17.79 5.69 7.05
N PRO A 62 -17.27 6.94 7.17
CA PRO A 62 -16.70 7.64 6.05
C PRO A 62 -15.40 6.99 5.58
N ILE A 63 -15.09 7.17 4.29
CA ILE A 63 -13.83 6.74 3.67
C ILE A 63 -12.98 7.97 3.30
N TYR A 64 -11.66 7.84 3.40
CA TYR A 64 -10.75 8.96 3.27
C TYR A 64 -9.61 8.72 2.28
N SER A 65 -9.10 9.81 1.70
CA SER A 65 -7.74 9.93 1.22
C SER A 65 -6.90 10.51 2.36
N ARG A 66 -5.93 9.76 2.88
CA ARG A 66 -5.04 10.19 3.95
C ARG A 66 -3.63 10.38 3.41
N ALA A 67 -3.00 11.50 3.70
CA ALA A 67 -1.67 11.83 3.23
C ALA A 67 -0.73 12.19 4.39
N VAL A 68 0.53 11.73 4.28
CA VAL A 68 1.67 12.26 5.04
C VAL A 68 2.68 12.82 4.04
N VAL A 69 3.09 14.05 4.26
CA VAL A 69 4.19 14.68 3.53
C VAL A 69 5.37 14.82 4.48
N VAL A 70 6.56 14.41 4.01
CA VAL A 70 7.83 14.58 4.73
C VAL A 70 8.76 15.45 3.91
N GLU A 71 9.58 16.26 4.59
CA GLU A 71 10.51 17.18 3.96
C GLU A 71 11.82 17.25 4.75
N GLN A 72 12.94 17.29 4.05
CA GLN A 72 14.23 17.74 4.57
C GLN A 72 15.06 18.32 3.41
N ASP A 73 15.81 19.40 3.68
CA ASP A 73 16.68 20.09 2.69
C ASP A 73 15.93 20.53 1.42
N GLY A 74 14.63 20.89 1.55
CA GLY A 74 13.77 21.27 0.43
C GLY A 74 13.27 20.10 -0.42
N VAL A 75 13.67 18.88 -0.09
CA VAL A 75 13.23 17.66 -0.78
C VAL A 75 12.00 17.09 -0.07
N GLN A 76 10.91 16.88 -0.83
CA GLN A 76 9.64 16.39 -0.30
C GLN A 76 9.30 15.02 -0.87
N ALA A 77 8.61 14.20 -0.06
CA ALA A 77 7.92 12.99 -0.51
C ALA A 77 6.54 12.89 0.14
N ALA A 78 5.60 12.24 -0.54
CA ALA A 78 4.24 12.04 -0.07
C ALA A 78 3.85 10.55 -0.06
N PHE A 79 3.25 10.12 1.04
CA PHE A 79 2.63 8.82 1.20
C PHE A 79 1.12 9.02 1.31
N VAL A 80 0.37 8.47 0.36
CA VAL A 80 -1.08 8.59 0.31
C VAL A 80 -1.71 7.22 0.39
N VAL A 81 -2.73 7.09 1.22
CA VAL A 81 -3.56 5.88 1.29
C VAL A 81 -5.01 6.25 1.11
N VAL A 82 -5.68 5.56 0.20
CA VAL A 82 -7.11 5.75 -0.08
C VAL A 82 -7.91 4.54 0.43
N ASP A 83 -9.06 4.79 1.06
CA ASP A 83 -9.96 3.73 1.53
C ASP A 83 -10.79 3.17 0.36
N LEU A 84 -10.10 2.48 -0.55
CA LEU A 84 -10.63 1.84 -1.75
C LEU A 84 -10.14 0.39 -1.83
N ILE A 85 -10.77 -0.40 -2.72
CA ILE A 85 -10.34 -1.80 -2.92
C ILE A 85 -8.96 -1.90 -3.59
N SER A 86 -8.61 -0.93 -4.43
CA SER A 86 -7.30 -0.84 -5.08
C SER A 86 -7.11 0.53 -5.72
N THR A 87 -5.90 0.83 -6.12
CA THR A 87 -5.61 1.94 -7.05
C THR A 87 -5.70 1.47 -8.49
N THR A 88 -5.87 2.41 -9.42
CA THR A 88 -5.66 2.18 -10.86
C THR A 88 -4.53 3.06 -11.35
N ARG A 89 -3.81 2.60 -12.40
CA ARG A 89 -2.71 3.39 -12.97
C ARG A 89 -3.19 4.78 -13.42
N ALA A 90 -4.34 4.84 -14.11
CA ALA A 90 -4.90 6.10 -14.59
C ALA A 90 -5.19 7.10 -13.45
N MET A 91 -5.80 6.62 -12.34
CA MET A 91 -6.06 7.46 -11.17
C MET A 91 -4.76 7.95 -10.52
N VAL A 92 -3.77 7.07 -10.38
CA VAL A 92 -2.46 7.42 -9.80
C VAL A 92 -1.73 8.45 -10.66
N GLU A 93 -1.66 8.26 -11.97
CA GLU A 93 -1.01 9.19 -12.89
C GLU A 93 -1.70 10.56 -12.88
N ALA A 94 -3.03 10.60 -12.91
CA ALA A 94 -3.80 11.85 -12.82
C ALA A 94 -3.58 12.57 -11.47
N SER A 95 -3.57 11.83 -10.36
CA SER A 95 -3.31 12.39 -9.03
C SER A 95 -1.90 12.94 -8.90
N ARG A 96 -0.88 12.17 -9.32
CA ARG A 96 0.53 12.59 -9.30
C ARG A 96 0.77 13.83 -10.16
N LYS A 97 0.10 13.94 -11.32
CA LYS A 97 0.15 15.12 -12.17
C LYS A 97 -0.37 16.34 -11.42
N LEU A 98 -1.55 16.28 -10.83
CA LEU A 98 -2.13 17.38 -10.06
C LEU A 98 -1.24 17.74 -8.85
N ILE A 99 -0.71 16.76 -8.14
CA ILE A 99 0.20 16.98 -7.00
C ILE A 99 1.46 17.72 -7.45
N ALA A 100 2.06 17.33 -8.57
CA ALA A 100 3.24 18.01 -9.10
C ALA A 100 2.94 19.45 -9.52
N GLU A 101 1.84 19.67 -10.24
CA GLU A 101 1.43 20.99 -10.73
C GLU A 101 1.02 21.95 -9.61
N GLN A 102 0.26 21.48 -8.60
CA GLN A 102 -0.33 22.31 -7.56
C GLN A 102 0.56 22.43 -6.32
N HIS A 103 1.35 21.42 -6.03
CA HIS A 103 2.10 21.32 -4.76
C HIS A 103 3.61 21.16 -4.95
N GLY A 104 4.11 21.00 -6.20
CA GLY A 104 5.54 20.95 -6.48
C GLY A 104 6.23 19.67 -5.98
N ILE A 105 5.49 18.60 -5.67
CA ILE A 105 6.08 17.31 -5.29
C ILE A 105 6.14 16.43 -6.55
N PRO A 106 7.35 16.05 -7.02
CA PRO A 106 7.51 15.26 -8.24
C PRO A 106 6.82 13.89 -8.15
N ALA A 107 6.27 13.41 -9.27
CA ALA A 107 5.49 12.17 -9.35
C ALA A 107 6.22 10.94 -8.77
N GLU A 108 7.53 10.85 -9.00
CA GLU A 108 8.40 9.78 -8.52
C GLU A 108 8.62 9.80 -6.99
N ARG A 109 8.19 10.86 -6.30
CA ARG A 109 8.23 10.98 -4.84
C ARG A 109 6.86 10.90 -4.18
N VAL A 110 5.85 10.46 -4.94
CA VAL A 110 4.49 10.26 -4.43
C VAL A 110 4.13 8.78 -4.53
N MET A 111 3.85 8.14 -3.40
CA MET A 111 3.34 6.77 -3.33
C MET A 111 1.86 6.82 -2.98
N ILE A 112 1.02 6.16 -3.78
CA ILE A 112 -0.42 6.10 -3.58
C ILE A 112 -0.84 4.63 -3.50
N SER A 113 -1.36 4.21 -2.35
CA SER A 113 -1.84 2.83 -2.11
C SER A 113 -3.29 2.82 -1.65
N ALA A 114 -3.91 1.65 -1.64
CA ALA A 114 -5.26 1.44 -1.16
C ALA A 114 -5.28 0.58 0.10
N THR A 115 -6.27 0.81 0.99
CA THR A 115 -6.49 -0.04 2.18
C THR A 115 -7.05 -1.40 1.83
N HIS A 116 -7.62 -1.58 0.64
CA HIS A 116 -8.29 -2.79 0.15
C HIS A 116 -9.69 -3.02 0.72
N THR A 117 -10.42 -2.00 1.17
CA THR A 117 -11.80 -2.21 1.61
C THR A 117 -12.69 -2.75 0.49
N HIS A 118 -13.50 -3.79 0.80
CA HIS A 118 -14.45 -4.39 -0.15
C HIS A 118 -15.85 -3.72 -0.12
N THR A 119 -15.96 -2.59 0.54
CA THR A 119 -17.19 -1.80 0.67
C THR A 119 -16.99 -0.32 0.31
N GLY A 120 -15.97 -0.04 -0.49
CA GLY A 120 -15.75 1.26 -1.13
C GLY A 120 -16.31 1.32 -2.56
N PRO A 121 -16.23 2.48 -3.22
CA PRO A 121 -16.64 2.65 -4.61
C PRO A 121 -15.70 1.94 -5.59
N GLN A 122 -16.27 1.54 -6.73
CA GLN A 122 -15.55 0.90 -7.83
C GLN A 122 -14.83 1.94 -8.69
N LEU A 123 -13.57 1.67 -9.04
CA LEU A 123 -12.82 2.46 -10.01
C LEU A 123 -12.94 1.88 -11.42
N ILE A 124 -12.93 2.75 -12.43
CA ILE A 124 -12.88 2.38 -13.85
C ILE A 124 -11.50 1.77 -14.16
N ARG A 125 -11.49 0.58 -14.76
CA ARG A 125 -10.27 -0.21 -15.06
C ARG A 125 -10.07 -0.50 -16.54
N GLY A 126 -11.08 -0.28 -17.36
CA GLY A 126 -11.09 -0.71 -18.77
C GLY A 126 -11.17 -2.24 -18.89
N SER A 127 -11.95 -2.89 -18.03
CA SER A 127 -12.11 -4.35 -17.95
C SER A 127 -13.58 -4.74 -18.05
N MET A 128 -13.86 -6.03 -18.25
CA MET A 128 -15.24 -6.55 -18.25
C MET A 128 -15.97 -6.32 -16.93
N MET A 129 -15.22 -6.15 -15.82
CA MET A 129 -15.80 -5.79 -14.53
C MET A 129 -16.47 -4.42 -14.56
N ASP A 130 -16.02 -3.50 -15.40
CA ASP A 130 -16.62 -2.17 -15.51
C ASP A 130 -18.07 -2.24 -16.00
N ASP A 131 -18.36 -3.14 -16.95
CA ASP A 131 -19.71 -3.38 -17.45
C ASP A 131 -20.57 -4.09 -16.40
N LEU A 132 -20.04 -5.13 -15.76
CA LEU A 132 -20.72 -5.88 -14.71
C LEU A 132 -21.10 -5.01 -13.51
N THR A 133 -20.20 -4.15 -13.07
CA THR A 133 -20.40 -3.26 -11.93
C THR A 133 -21.06 -1.94 -12.30
N LYS A 134 -21.30 -1.71 -13.60
CA LYS A 134 -21.89 -0.47 -14.14
C LYS A 134 -21.14 0.80 -13.68
N VAL A 135 -19.81 0.72 -13.55
CA VAL A 135 -18.99 1.83 -13.05
C VAL A 135 -18.95 3.03 -14.01
N THR A 136 -19.27 2.81 -15.28
CA THR A 136 -19.36 3.85 -16.32
C THR A 136 -20.70 4.61 -16.31
N THR A 137 -21.62 4.31 -15.38
CA THR A 137 -22.82 5.13 -15.18
C THR A 137 -22.46 6.52 -14.60
N PRO A 138 -23.36 7.54 -14.76
CA PRO A 138 -23.04 8.90 -14.34
C PRO A 138 -22.50 9.03 -12.89
N PRO A 139 -23.09 8.39 -11.86
CA PRO A 139 -22.54 8.45 -10.51
C PRO A 139 -21.14 7.84 -10.36
N GLY A 140 -20.87 6.74 -11.10
CA GLY A 140 -19.55 6.11 -11.12
C GLY A 140 -18.50 6.97 -11.82
N GLN A 141 -18.84 7.58 -12.96
CA GLN A 141 -17.96 8.49 -13.67
C GLN A 141 -17.67 9.75 -12.86
N GLU A 142 -18.70 10.36 -12.24
CA GLU A 142 -18.54 11.55 -11.39
C GLU A 142 -17.52 11.26 -10.25
N TYR A 143 -17.69 10.11 -9.58
CA TYR A 143 -16.74 9.70 -8.53
C TYR A 143 -15.31 9.54 -9.05
N ASN A 144 -15.14 8.77 -10.13
CA ASN A 144 -13.81 8.51 -10.70
C ASN A 144 -13.14 9.80 -11.19
N ASN A 145 -13.88 10.74 -11.77
CA ASN A 145 -13.36 12.02 -12.25
C ASN A 145 -12.95 12.96 -11.10
N SER A 146 -13.64 12.91 -9.96
CA SER A 146 -13.35 13.77 -8.80
C SER A 146 -12.19 13.27 -7.96
N LEU A 147 -11.93 11.96 -7.93
CA LEU A 147 -10.98 11.34 -7.02
C LEU A 147 -9.54 11.89 -7.12
N PRO A 148 -8.95 12.09 -8.31
CA PRO A 148 -7.59 12.63 -8.42
C PRO A 148 -7.42 14.00 -7.74
N ALA A 149 -8.42 14.88 -7.84
CA ALA A 149 -8.40 16.18 -7.19
C ALA A 149 -8.49 16.07 -5.65
N LEU A 150 -9.32 15.16 -5.12
CA LEU A 150 -9.43 14.91 -3.68
C LEU A 150 -8.14 14.31 -3.11
N VAL A 151 -7.48 13.43 -3.87
CA VAL A 151 -6.15 12.89 -3.52
C VAL A 151 -5.11 14.01 -3.50
N SER A 152 -5.08 14.88 -4.53
CA SER A 152 -4.18 16.05 -4.56
C SER A 152 -4.46 17.00 -3.39
N GLN A 153 -5.72 17.25 -3.06
CA GLN A 153 -6.11 18.07 -1.91
C GLN A 153 -5.54 17.51 -0.60
N SER A 154 -5.63 16.21 -0.36
CA SER A 154 -5.08 15.60 0.88
C SER A 154 -3.58 15.83 1.02
N VAL A 155 -2.83 15.78 -0.08
CA VAL A 155 -1.39 16.10 -0.10
C VAL A 155 -1.14 17.58 0.13
N GLY A 156 -1.90 18.47 -0.50
CA GLY A 156 -1.80 19.92 -0.31
C GLY A 156 -2.06 20.34 1.13
N GLU A 157 -3.11 19.79 1.76
CA GLU A 157 -3.42 20.04 3.16
C GLU A 157 -2.35 19.47 4.12
N ALA A 158 -1.79 18.30 3.81
CA ALA A 158 -0.68 17.71 4.57
C ALA A 158 0.58 18.59 4.45
N LYS A 159 0.90 19.06 3.24
CA LYS A 159 2.04 19.96 2.98
C LYS A 159 1.87 21.29 3.72
N ALA A 160 0.68 21.87 3.76
CA ALA A 160 0.41 23.10 4.48
C ALA A 160 0.60 22.96 6.00
N LYS A 161 0.55 21.76 6.55
CA LYS A 161 0.77 21.44 7.97
C LYS A 161 2.19 20.96 8.29
N LEU A 162 3.16 21.11 7.37
CA LEU A 162 4.55 20.75 7.62
C LEU A 162 5.10 21.50 8.85
N ALA A 163 5.50 20.76 9.86
CA ALA A 163 6.13 21.26 11.08
C ALA A 163 7.43 20.49 11.36
N ALA A 164 8.35 21.10 12.10
CA ALA A 164 9.55 20.43 12.57
C ALA A 164 9.19 19.14 13.34
N ALA A 165 9.76 18.03 12.95
CA ALA A 165 9.35 16.73 13.44
C ALA A 165 10.52 15.77 13.73
N LYS A 166 10.26 14.80 14.60
CA LYS A 166 11.02 13.57 14.76
C LYS A 166 10.23 12.43 14.17
N ALA A 167 10.90 11.39 13.70
CA ALA A 167 10.27 10.15 13.33
C ALA A 167 10.88 8.99 14.08
N SER A 168 10.04 8.06 14.52
CA SER A 168 10.44 6.85 15.25
C SER A 168 9.69 5.66 14.70
N ALA A 169 10.32 4.49 14.64
CA ALA A 169 9.70 3.27 14.15
C ALA A 169 9.91 2.08 15.07
N THR A 170 9.01 1.12 14.98
CA THR A 170 9.09 -0.21 15.61
C THR A 170 8.27 -1.23 14.85
N VAL A 171 8.37 -2.49 15.20
CA VAL A 171 7.53 -3.57 14.71
C VAL A 171 6.96 -4.33 15.91
N GLY A 172 5.64 -4.36 16.00
CA GLY A 172 4.89 -5.21 16.92
C GLY A 172 4.54 -6.56 16.29
N LYS A 173 3.94 -7.46 17.06
CA LYS A 173 3.45 -8.77 16.60
C LYS A 173 1.93 -8.85 16.84
N ALA A 174 1.17 -8.96 15.76
CA ALA A 174 -0.29 -9.09 15.77
C ALA A 174 -0.69 -10.56 15.50
N GLU A 175 -0.33 -11.43 16.42
CA GLU A 175 -0.63 -12.86 16.35
C GLU A 175 -2.12 -13.14 16.59
N GLY A 176 -2.67 -14.16 15.93
CA GLY A 176 -4.07 -14.58 16.11
C GLY A 176 -5.10 -13.63 15.50
N ILE A 177 -4.70 -12.68 14.67
CA ILE A 177 -5.60 -11.71 14.00
C ILE A 177 -5.74 -12.04 12.51
N SER A 178 -4.65 -12.46 11.85
CA SER A 178 -4.62 -12.81 10.43
C SER A 178 -4.27 -14.28 10.21
N PHE A 179 -4.80 -14.87 9.14
CA PHE A 179 -4.66 -16.29 8.81
C PHE A 179 -4.50 -16.48 7.32
N ASN A 180 -3.66 -17.46 6.91
CA ASN A 180 -3.60 -17.86 5.52
C ASN A 180 -4.91 -18.56 5.13
N ARG A 181 -5.63 -17.99 4.15
CA ARG A 181 -6.97 -18.46 3.75
C ARG A 181 -6.94 -19.64 2.77
N ARG A 182 -5.75 -20.10 2.40
CA ARG A 182 -5.51 -21.31 1.59
C ARG A 182 -5.10 -22.45 2.52
N ALA A 183 -5.60 -23.66 2.27
CA ALA A 183 -5.26 -24.83 3.06
C ALA A 183 -5.05 -26.04 2.17
N PHE A 184 -4.06 -26.88 2.48
CA PHE A 184 -3.95 -28.19 1.89
C PHE A 184 -4.97 -29.13 2.53
N ALA A 185 -5.68 -29.88 1.68
CA ALA A 185 -6.53 -30.97 2.09
C ALA A 185 -5.73 -32.26 2.26
N LYS A 186 -6.32 -33.22 2.98
CA LYS A 186 -5.72 -34.55 3.23
C LYS A 186 -5.48 -35.35 1.96
N ASP A 187 -6.21 -35.10 0.87
CA ASP A 187 -6.05 -35.72 -0.45
C ASP A 187 -5.04 -34.99 -1.34
N GLY A 188 -4.35 -33.97 -0.82
CA GLY A 188 -3.38 -33.16 -1.53
C GLY A 188 -3.97 -31.99 -2.34
N SER A 189 -5.29 -31.87 -2.44
CA SER A 189 -5.94 -30.74 -3.12
C SER A 189 -5.84 -29.45 -2.29
N LEU A 190 -6.05 -28.29 -2.95
CA LEU A 190 -6.09 -27.01 -2.26
C LEU A 190 -7.53 -26.56 -2.01
N LEU A 191 -7.81 -26.16 -0.78
CA LEU A 191 -9.05 -25.53 -0.34
C LEU A 191 -8.84 -24.03 -0.23
N TRP A 192 -9.77 -23.24 -0.79
CA TRP A 192 -9.84 -21.80 -0.61
C TRP A 192 -10.94 -21.46 0.38
N GLN A 193 -10.59 -20.70 1.42
CA GLN A 193 -11.49 -20.34 2.51
C GLN A 193 -12.30 -21.53 3.04
N PRO A 194 -11.67 -22.60 3.53
CA PRO A 194 -12.40 -23.76 4.02
C PRO A 194 -13.41 -23.40 5.10
N ALA A 195 -14.39 -24.24 5.28
CA ALA A 195 -15.33 -24.09 6.38
C ALA A 195 -14.62 -24.19 7.74
N LYS A 196 -15.24 -23.68 8.79
CA LYS A 196 -14.76 -23.85 10.16
C LYS A 196 -14.65 -25.34 10.49
N MET A 197 -13.48 -25.73 11.04
CA MET A 197 -13.19 -27.11 11.41
C MET A 197 -13.45 -28.12 10.30
N ASP A 198 -13.22 -27.74 9.03
CA ASP A 198 -13.44 -28.62 7.88
C ASP A 198 -12.55 -29.87 8.02
N PRO A 199 -13.14 -31.08 8.12
CA PRO A 199 -12.40 -32.31 8.37
C PRO A 199 -11.41 -32.70 7.23
N ARG A 200 -11.53 -32.08 6.07
CA ARG A 200 -10.62 -32.27 4.94
C ARG A 200 -9.31 -31.52 5.11
N VAL A 201 -9.29 -30.44 5.90
CA VAL A 201 -8.09 -29.62 6.09
C VAL A 201 -6.99 -30.43 6.74
N LEU A 202 -5.80 -30.42 6.13
CA LEU A 202 -4.58 -30.99 6.69
C LEU A 202 -3.78 -29.90 7.43
N LYS A 203 -3.50 -28.77 6.76
CA LYS A 203 -2.72 -27.65 7.29
C LYS A 203 -2.91 -26.40 6.43
N PRO A 204 -2.59 -25.19 6.94
CA PRO A 204 -2.47 -23.99 6.11
C PRO A 204 -1.49 -24.18 4.96
N ALA A 205 -1.76 -23.59 3.80
CA ALA A 205 -0.94 -23.74 2.60
C ALA A 205 0.32 -22.86 2.59
N GLY A 206 0.39 -21.87 3.47
CA GLY A 206 1.52 -20.95 3.58
C GLY A 206 1.57 -20.24 4.93
N PRO A 207 2.58 -19.38 5.14
CA PRO A 207 2.74 -18.60 6.35
C PRO A 207 1.70 -17.46 6.46
N ILE A 208 1.83 -16.69 7.53
CA ILE A 208 1.28 -15.33 7.70
C ILE A 208 2.45 -14.37 7.95
N ASP A 209 2.21 -13.07 7.83
CA ASP A 209 3.09 -12.02 8.29
C ASP A 209 2.44 -11.35 9.52
N PRO A 210 2.83 -11.70 10.75
CA PRO A 210 2.25 -11.14 11.96
C PRO A 210 2.82 -9.76 12.30
N ASP A 211 3.76 -9.24 11.53
CA ASP A 211 4.40 -7.96 11.80
C ASP A 211 3.44 -6.78 11.62
N LEU A 212 3.26 -6.01 12.68
CA LEU A 212 2.62 -4.70 12.63
C LEU A 212 3.72 -3.62 12.67
N GLY A 213 4.04 -3.08 11.50
CA GLY A 213 4.95 -1.94 11.38
C GLY A 213 4.29 -0.67 11.88
N LEU A 214 4.98 0.05 12.76
CA LEU A 214 4.53 1.32 13.31
C LEU A 214 5.61 2.38 13.11
N LEU A 215 5.27 3.45 12.37
CA LEU A 215 6.07 4.64 12.19
C LEU A 215 5.27 5.83 12.72
N VAL A 216 5.90 6.64 13.57
CA VAL A 216 5.27 7.80 14.22
C VAL A 216 6.07 9.06 13.94
N PHE A 217 5.37 10.12 13.58
CA PHE A 217 5.90 11.47 13.44
C PHE A 217 5.40 12.32 14.60
N GLU A 218 6.32 12.94 15.33
CA GLU A 218 6.03 13.78 16.49
C GLU A 218 6.58 15.19 16.27
N ALA A 219 5.81 16.21 16.67
CA ALA A 219 6.31 17.59 16.64
C ALA A 219 7.56 17.75 17.50
N LYS A 220 8.54 18.51 16.99
CA LYS A 220 9.79 18.81 17.71
C LYS A 220 9.59 20.03 18.63
N GLU A 221 8.64 19.92 19.52
CA GLU A 221 8.30 20.97 20.49
C GLU A 221 8.67 20.58 21.90
N SER A 222 8.56 21.52 22.87
CA SER A 222 8.81 21.26 24.28
C SER A 222 7.85 20.22 24.89
N ARG A 223 6.68 20.04 24.31
CA ARG A 223 5.73 18.96 24.61
C ARG A 223 5.41 18.22 23.29
N PRO A 224 6.16 17.15 22.99
CA PRO A 224 5.95 16.40 21.77
C PRO A 224 4.51 15.90 21.67
N ALA A 225 3.86 16.19 20.54
CA ALA A 225 2.54 15.67 20.20
C ALA A 225 2.65 14.86 18.91
N PRO A 226 2.00 13.69 18.80
CA PRO A 226 2.01 12.92 17.57
C PRO A 226 1.23 13.69 16.48
N LEU A 227 1.92 13.93 15.36
CA LEU A 227 1.36 14.55 14.14
C LEU A 227 0.67 13.51 13.29
N ALA A 228 1.34 12.38 13.09
CA ALA A 228 0.87 11.29 12.28
C ALA A 228 1.44 9.94 12.74
N SER A 229 0.72 8.86 12.41
CA SER A 229 1.24 7.50 12.44
C SER A 229 0.96 6.78 11.12
N TYR A 230 1.90 5.92 10.72
CA TYR A 230 1.77 5.02 9.58
C TYR A 230 1.83 3.61 10.11
N VAL A 231 0.74 2.85 9.93
CA VAL A 231 0.61 1.46 10.36
C VAL A 231 0.64 0.56 9.14
N ASN A 232 1.47 -0.46 9.14
CA ASN A 232 1.59 -1.44 8.05
C ASN A 232 1.28 -2.85 8.59
N PHE A 233 0.28 -3.51 8.01
CA PHE A 233 -0.13 -4.86 8.41
C PHE A 233 -0.76 -5.60 7.22
N ALA A 234 -0.52 -6.91 7.11
CA ALA A 234 -0.97 -7.74 6.00
C ALA A 234 -2.26 -8.50 6.35
N MET A 235 -3.43 -7.99 5.90
CA MET A 235 -4.71 -8.70 6.05
C MET A 235 -5.80 -8.11 5.15
N HIS A 236 -6.56 -8.96 4.44
CA HIS A 236 -7.72 -8.54 3.65
C HIS A 236 -8.80 -7.86 4.52
N PRO A 237 -9.25 -6.63 4.20
CA PRO A 237 -10.35 -5.96 4.89
C PRO A 237 -11.70 -6.35 4.29
N THR A 238 -12.17 -7.53 4.66
CA THR A 238 -13.44 -8.15 4.22
C THR A 238 -14.38 -8.42 5.38
N SER A 239 -14.20 -7.73 6.51
CA SER A 239 -14.96 -7.99 7.74
C SER A 239 -16.39 -7.49 7.69
N ILE A 240 -16.69 -6.46 6.85
CA ILE A 240 -18.07 -5.96 6.67
C ILE A 240 -18.98 -7.01 6.00
N GLY A 241 -18.45 -7.81 5.07
CA GLY A 241 -19.21 -8.93 4.49
C GLY A 241 -20.23 -8.53 3.42
N GLY A 242 -20.17 -7.34 2.86
CA GLY A 242 -21.02 -6.88 1.74
C GLY A 242 -22.00 -5.76 2.12
N GLY A 243 -23.20 -5.76 1.50
CA GLY A 243 -24.20 -4.70 1.66
C GLY A 243 -24.03 -3.55 0.67
N THR A 244 -24.76 -2.45 0.91
CA THR A 244 -24.80 -1.26 0.02
C THR A 244 -24.32 0.02 0.70
N ARG A 245 -23.90 -0.06 1.97
CA ARG A 245 -23.33 1.08 2.68
C ARG A 245 -21.82 1.04 2.65
N VAL A 246 -21.21 2.19 2.39
CA VAL A 246 -19.76 2.37 2.32
C VAL A 246 -19.11 2.21 3.69
N SER A 247 -17.92 1.62 3.74
CA SER A 247 -17.11 1.53 4.96
C SER A 247 -15.62 1.40 4.60
N ALA A 248 -14.77 1.99 5.43
CA ALA A 248 -13.32 1.77 5.38
C ALA A 248 -12.88 0.43 6.02
N ASP A 249 -13.84 -0.39 6.51
CA ASP A 249 -13.60 -1.67 7.19
C ASP A 249 -12.68 -1.51 8.43
N TYR A 250 -11.98 -2.56 8.86
CA TYR A 250 -11.09 -2.49 10.02
C TYR A 250 -9.94 -1.47 9.90
N PRO A 251 -9.40 -1.15 8.70
CA PRO A 251 -8.42 -0.08 8.57
C PRO A 251 -8.93 1.27 9.04
N GLY A 252 -10.17 1.64 8.69
CA GLY A 252 -10.80 2.87 9.17
C GLY A 252 -11.01 2.88 10.67
N ALA A 253 -11.46 1.74 11.24
CA ALA A 253 -11.62 1.58 12.67
C ALA A 253 -10.27 1.70 13.42
N LEU A 254 -9.21 1.04 12.95
CA LEU A 254 -7.86 1.17 13.48
C LEU A 254 -7.40 2.63 13.48
N CYS A 255 -7.48 3.31 12.32
CA CYS A 255 -7.05 4.70 12.18
C CYS A 255 -7.77 5.62 13.19
N ARG A 256 -9.08 5.50 13.29
CA ARG A 256 -9.89 6.28 14.22
C ARG A 256 -9.51 6.00 15.68
N ILE A 257 -9.48 4.73 16.08
CA ILE A 257 -9.21 4.32 17.48
C ILE A 257 -7.82 4.75 17.92
N LEU A 258 -6.80 4.54 17.09
CA LEU A 258 -5.43 4.91 17.44
C LEU A 258 -5.27 6.43 17.55
N SER A 259 -5.89 7.20 16.64
CA SER A 259 -5.88 8.66 16.70
C SER A 259 -6.61 9.18 17.96
N GLU A 260 -7.74 8.61 18.32
CA GLU A 260 -8.47 8.96 19.55
C GLU A 260 -7.66 8.72 20.82
N ARG A 261 -6.90 7.60 20.86
CA ARG A 261 -6.08 7.22 22.02
C ARG A 261 -4.80 8.02 22.17
N ARG A 262 -4.15 8.38 21.04
CA ARG A 262 -2.81 9.00 21.04
C ARG A 262 -2.83 10.52 20.95
N GLY A 263 -3.93 11.12 20.54
CA GLY A 263 -4.12 12.56 20.55
C GLY A 263 -5.08 13.06 19.49
N LYS A 264 -6.01 13.92 19.90
CA LYS A 264 -6.93 14.58 18.97
C LYS A 264 -6.13 15.39 17.95
N GLY A 265 -6.27 15.08 16.68
CA GLY A 265 -5.57 15.76 15.59
C GLY A 265 -4.45 14.92 14.96
N MET A 266 -3.99 13.84 15.57
CA MET A 266 -3.10 12.89 14.92
C MET A 266 -3.81 12.21 13.74
N ILE A 267 -3.18 12.17 12.59
CA ILE A 267 -3.67 11.42 11.42
C ILE A 267 -2.98 10.06 11.38
N THR A 268 -3.77 8.98 11.50
CA THR A 268 -3.28 7.62 11.30
C THR A 268 -3.54 7.19 9.87
N ILE A 269 -2.52 6.65 9.21
CA ILE A 269 -2.59 6.02 7.89
C ILE A 269 -2.39 4.52 8.05
N PHE A 270 -3.21 3.72 7.39
CA PHE A 270 -3.05 2.26 7.31
C PHE A 270 -2.69 1.86 5.88
N ALA A 271 -1.49 1.33 5.67
CA ALA A 271 -1.09 0.71 4.41
C ALA A 271 -1.15 -0.81 4.54
N ASN A 272 -1.88 -1.45 3.63
CA ASN A 272 -1.98 -2.90 3.61
C ASN A 272 -0.65 -3.52 3.16
N GLY A 273 -0.17 -4.50 3.92
CA GLY A 273 0.94 -5.37 3.56
C GLY A 273 0.50 -6.44 2.56
N CYS A 274 1.42 -7.34 2.16
CA CYS A 274 1.11 -8.41 1.23
C CYS A 274 0.06 -9.36 1.79
N CYS A 275 -1.20 -9.18 1.40
CA CYS A 275 -2.33 -9.92 1.94
C CYS A 275 -3.08 -10.78 0.91
N GLY A 276 -2.53 -11.00 -0.30
CA GLY A 276 -3.21 -11.72 -1.36
C GLY A 276 -3.82 -13.05 -0.93
N ASN A 277 -3.16 -13.79 -0.07
CA ASN A 277 -3.63 -15.08 0.49
C ASN A 277 -3.98 -15.00 2.00
N ILE A 278 -4.13 -13.81 2.58
CA ILE A 278 -4.33 -13.60 4.03
C ILE A 278 -5.66 -12.93 4.31
N ASN A 279 -6.41 -13.43 5.30
CA ASN A 279 -7.61 -12.77 5.83
C ASN A 279 -7.75 -12.96 7.37
N HIS A 280 -8.86 -12.49 7.94
CA HIS A 280 -9.17 -12.56 9.38
C HIS A 280 -9.90 -13.83 9.81
N ASN A 281 -10.15 -14.79 8.92
CA ASN A 281 -10.93 -15.98 9.22
C ASN A 281 -10.04 -17.15 9.65
N ASP A 282 -10.00 -17.42 10.95
CA ASP A 282 -9.41 -18.65 11.47
C ASP A 282 -10.36 -19.83 11.22
N TYR A 283 -10.06 -20.69 10.27
CA TYR A 283 -10.85 -21.89 9.98
C TYR A 283 -10.40 -23.11 10.79
N MET A 284 -9.31 -22.99 11.55
CA MET A 284 -8.76 -24.08 12.37
C MET A 284 -9.45 -24.17 13.74
N THR A 285 -10.30 -23.20 14.10
CA THR A 285 -11.05 -23.19 15.35
C THR A 285 -12.57 -23.16 15.08
N ASP A 286 -13.36 -23.52 16.07
CA ASP A 286 -14.83 -23.48 16.04
C ASP A 286 -15.40 -22.07 16.30
N THR A 287 -14.53 -21.08 16.59
CA THR A 287 -14.94 -19.69 16.83
C THR A 287 -15.82 -19.18 15.68
N PRO A 288 -17.07 -18.77 15.89
CA PRO A 288 -17.98 -18.37 14.82
C PRO A 288 -17.41 -17.22 13.98
N ARG A 289 -17.58 -17.28 12.66
CA ARG A 289 -17.29 -16.13 11.79
C ARG A 289 -18.23 -14.98 12.15
N LYS A 290 -17.64 -13.82 12.39
CA LYS A 290 -18.38 -12.58 12.61
C LYS A 290 -18.20 -11.68 11.40
N SER A 291 -19.14 -10.79 11.14
CA SER A 291 -19.09 -9.81 10.08
C SER A 291 -19.85 -8.54 10.46
N GLY A 292 -19.70 -7.50 9.65
CA GLY A 292 -20.33 -6.21 9.86
C GLY A 292 -19.47 -5.23 10.65
N LEU A 293 -20.01 -4.05 10.92
CA LEU A 293 -19.28 -2.94 11.54
C LEU A 293 -18.71 -3.30 12.93
N SER A 294 -19.40 -4.15 13.69
CA SER A 294 -18.90 -4.62 14.99
C SER A 294 -17.61 -5.43 14.86
N GLU A 295 -17.51 -6.27 13.83
CA GLU A 295 -16.29 -7.05 13.57
C GLU A 295 -15.16 -6.17 13.04
N ALA A 296 -15.45 -5.23 12.15
CA ALA A 296 -14.48 -4.23 11.71
C ALA A 296 -13.91 -3.44 12.89
N ASN A 297 -14.75 -2.97 13.79
CA ASN A 297 -14.33 -2.26 15.00
C ASN A 297 -13.51 -3.16 15.95
N ARG A 298 -13.89 -4.44 16.12
CA ARG A 298 -13.13 -5.39 16.95
C ARG A 298 -11.72 -5.63 16.40
N LEU A 299 -11.60 -5.86 15.09
CA LEU A 299 -10.31 -6.07 14.44
C LEU A 299 -9.46 -4.79 14.46
N GLY A 300 -10.06 -3.63 14.17
CA GLY A 300 -9.39 -2.34 14.27
C GLY A 300 -8.89 -2.05 15.68
N ALA A 301 -9.69 -2.36 16.71
CA ALA A 301 -9.29 -2.21 18.11
C ALA A 301 -8.14 -3.16 18.48
N ALA A 302 -8.18 -4.43 18.04
CA ALA A 302 -7.13 -5.39 18.32
C ALA A 302 -5.78 -4.95 17.70
N LEU A 303 -5.79 -4.43 16.48
CA LEU A 303 -4.58 -3.88 15.86
C LEU A 303 -4.11 -2.58 16.53
N ALA A 304 -5.04 -1.73 16.99
CA ALA A 304 -4.70 -0.55 17.78
C ALA A 304 -4.07 -0.93 19.14
N ASP A 305 -4.54 -2.01 19.77
CA ASP A 305 -3.93 -2.54 21.00
C ASP A 305 -2.49 -2.98 20.77
N VAL A 306 -2.20 -3.67 19.65
CA VAL A 306 -0.83 -4.03 19.28
C VAL A 306 0.04 -2.79 19.03
N ALA A 307 -0.49 -1.78 18.32
CA ALA A 307 0.22 -0.52 18.10
C ALA A 307 0.52 0.19 19.43
N ASP A 308 -0.45 0.24 20.34
CA ASP A 308 -0.29 0.84 21.68
C ASP A 308 0.75 0.12 22.53
N GLN A 309 0.74 -1.23 22.53
CA GLN A 309 1.74 -2.05 23.22
C GLN A 309 3.14 -1.88 22.62
N SER A 310 3.23 -1.59 21.32
CA SER A 310 4.48 -1.37 20.60
C SER A 310 5.02 0.05 20.79
N TRP A 311 4.18 1.02 21.15
CA TRP A 311 4.54 2.44 21.25
C TRP A 311 5.74 2.73 22.18
N PRO A 312 5.88 2.11 23.37
CA PRO A 312 7.05 2.31 24.22
C PRO A 312 8.37 1.80 23.60
N ASN A 313 8.28 0.95 22.58
CA ASN A 313 9.44 0.37 21.90
C ASN A 313 9.87 1.16 20.64
N LEU A 314 9.22 2.29 20.35
CA LEU A 314 9.61 3.18 19.25
C LEU A 314 11.08 3.61 19.41
N LYS A 315 11.85 3.49 18.32
CA LYS A 315 13.25 3.92 18.24
C LYS A 315 13.35 5.09 17.26
N PRO A 316 14.04 6.18 17.65
CA PRO A 316 14.31 7.28 16.75
C PRO A 316 15.00 6.81 15.47
N LEU A 317 14.64 7.42 14.34
CA LEU A 317 15.26 7.17 13.04
C LEU A 317 16.34 8.23 12.75
N SER A 318 17.42 7.82 12.08
CA SER A 318 18.42 8.71 11.50
C SER A 318 17.87 9.34 10.23
N LEU A 319 17.27 10.53 10.38
CA LEU A 319 16.52 11.19 9.31
C LEU A 319 17.42 11.85 8.29
N ARG A 320 17.00 11.82 7.03
CA ARG A 320 17.66 12.45 5.88
C ARG A 320 16.62 12.91 4.86
N ALA A 321 17.07 13.71 3.89
CA ALA A 321 16.24 14.10 2.76
C ALA A 321 15.62 12.87 2.07
N PRO A 322 14.32 12.90 1.75
CA PRO A 322 13.65 11.79 1.11
C PRO A 322 14.29 11.39 -0.21
N ARG A 323 14.56 10.10 -0.38
CA ARG A 323 15.01 9.48 -1.62
C ARG A 323 13.92 8.56 -2.15
N ALA A 324 13.76 8.54 -3.45
CA ALA A 324 12.82 7.67 -4.14
C ALA A 324 13.47 7.06 -5.38
N LYS A 325 13.20 5.79 -5.62
CA LYS A 325 13.51 5.10 -6.88
C LYS A 325 12.30 4.27 -7.30
N SER A 326 11.99 4.27 -8.59
CA SER A 326 10.94 3.43 -9.16
C SER A 326 11.37 2.83 -10.50
N VAL A 327 10.84 1.65 -10.80
CA VAL A 327 11.06 0.95 -12.07
C VAL A 327 9.74 0.46 -12.61
N GLN A 328 9.54 0.67 -13.92
CA GLN A 328 8.45 0.05 -14.67
C GLN A 328 8.87 -1.37 -15.06
N VAL A 329 8.15 -2.36 -14.58
CA VAL A 329 8.40 -3.79 -14.86
C VAL A 329 7.36 -4.28 -15.84
N THR A 330 7.81 -4.82 -16.99
CA THR A 330 6.93 -5.48 -17.94
C THR A 330 6.83 -6.96 -17.57
N LEU A 331 5.63 -7.39 -17.16
CA LEU A 331 5.32 -8.78 -16.85
C LEU A 331 4.69 -9.47 -18.05
N GLN A 332 4.88 -10.77 -18.14
CA GLN A 332 4.20 -11.59 -19.16
C GLN A 332 2.77 -11.91 -18.70
N ARG A 333 1.82 -11.82 -19.64
CA ARG A 333 0.45 -12.25 -19.40
C ARG A 333 0.36 -13.76 -19.47
N ARG A 334 -0.56 -14.33 -18.71
CA ARG A 334 -0.90 -15.76 -18.85
C ARG A 334 -1.47 -16.03 -20.24
N ALA A 335 -1.09 -17.17 -20.79
CA ALA A 335 -1.74 -17.75 -21.96
C ALA A 335 -2.87 -18.71 -21.51
N PHE A 336 -3.92 -18.80 -22.30
CA PHE A 336 -5.07 -19.67 -22.05
C PHE A 336 -5.34 -20.50 -23.31
N ALA A 337 -5.64 -21.79 -23.13
CA ALA A 337 -6.06 -22.65 -24.20
C ALA A 337 -7.47 -22.30 -24.71
N ASP A 338 -7.79 -22.66 -25.96
CA ASP A 338 -9.10 -22.36 -26.57
C ASP A 338 -10.27 -22.93 -25.77
N GLU A 339 -10.10 -24.10 -25.16
CA GLU A 339 -11.09 -24.75 -24.28
C GLU A 339 -11.34 -23.94 -23.00
N GLN A 340 -10.30 -23.29 -22.45
CA GLN A 340 -10.44 -22.42 -21.28
C GLN A 340 -11.21 -21.15 -21.66
N ILE A 341 -10.89 -20.57 -22.83
CA ILE A 341 -11.58 -19.39 -23.35
C ILE A 341 -13.06 -19.71 -23.64
N ALA A 342 -13.36 -20.87 -24.23
CA ALA A 342 -14.73 -21.32 -24.50
C ALA A 342 -15.52 -21.50 -23.19
N ARG A 343 -14.94 -22.15 -22.17
CA ARG A 343 -15.56 -22.28 -20.84
C ARG A 343 -15.79 -20.93 -20.18
N ALA A 344 -14.85 -20.01 -20.30
CA ALA A 344 -15.00 -18.66 -19.73
C ALA A 344 -16.18 -17.89 -20.36
N LYS A 345 -16.37 -17.99 -21.68
CA LYS A 345 -17.53 -17.42 -22.40
C LYS A 345 -18.86 -18.04 -21.95
N ASP A 346 -18.91 -19.37 -21.79
CA ASP A 346 -20.08 -20.08 -21.27
C ASP A 346 -20.44 -19.59 -19.85
N VAL A 347 -19.47 -19.51 -18.96
CA VAL A 347 -19.67 -19.02 -17.58
C VAL A 347 -20.23 -17.59 -17.58
N VAL A 348 -19.71 -16.68 -18.39
CA VAL A 348 -20.23 -15.28 -18.47
C VAL A 348 -21.66 -15.25 -19.03
N THR A 349 -22.00 -16.12 -19.96
CA THR A 349 -23.38 -16.22 -20.48
C THR A 349 -24.33 -16.73 -19.41
N ARG A 350 -23.97 -17.77 -18.69
CA ARG A 350 -24.79 -18.42 -17.65
C ARG A 350 -24.99 -17.57 -16.40
N MET A 351 -24.02 -16.71 -16.06
CA MET A 351 -24.14 -15.83 -14.89
C MET A 351 -25.33 -14.85 -14.96
N LEU A 352 -25.89 -14.62 -16.15
CA LEU A 352 -27.07 -13.78 -16.34
C LEU A 352 -28.36 -14.44 -15.82
N THR A 353 -28.39 -15.76 -15.73
CA THR A 353 -29.57 -16.57 -15.38
C THR A 353 -29.35 -17.56 -14.25
N GLU A 354 -28.08 -17.83 -13.90
CA GLU A 354 -27.71 -18.82 -12.90
C GLU A 354 -26.84 -18.22 -11.79
N LYS A 355 -26.94 -18.76 -10.58
CA LYS A 355 -26.02 -18.45 -9.49
C LYS A 355 -24.77 -19.33 -9.60
N LEU A 356 -23.69 -18.77 -10.08
CA LEU A 356 -22.42 -19.46 -10.26
C LEU A 356 -21.48 -19.29 -9.05
N GLY A 357 -20.53 -20.21 -8.90
CA GLY A 357 -19.51 -20.17 -7.85
C GLY A 357 -18.50 -19.04 -8.10
N THR A 358 -18.03 -18.43 -7.04
CA THR A 358 -17.07 -17.29 -7.07
C THR A 358 -15.80 -17.63 -7.85
N VAL A 359 -15.23 -18.84 -7.67
CA VAL A 359 -14.00 -19.27 -8.35
C VAL A 359 -14.21 -19.34 -9.87
N ALA A 360 -15.34 -19.93 -10.32
CA ALA A 360 -15.66 -20.01 -11.75
C ALA A 360 -15.83 -18.64 -12.39
N MET A 361 -16.52 -17.71 -11.72
CA MET A 361 -16.67 -16.33 -12.20
C MET A 361 -15.31 -15.61 -12.26
N ALA A 362 -14.48 -15.74 -11.21
CA ALA A 362 -13.15 -15.14 -11.16
C ALA A 362 -12.26 -15.64 -12.31
N GLU A 363 -12.25 -16.94 -12.56
CA GLU A 363 -11.52 -17.56 -13.67
C GLU A 363 -12.01 -17.03 -15.03
N ALA A 364 -13.32 -16.98 -15.23
CA ALA A 364 -13.91 -16.54 -16.50
C ALA A 364 -13.58 -15.06 -16.79
N PHE A 365 -13.75 -14.16 -15.84
CA PHE A 365 -13.40 -12.75 -15.99
C PHE A 365 -11.90 -12.56 -16.21
N CYS A 366 -11.06 -13.22 -15.42
CA CYS A 366 -9.62 -13.12 -15.58
C CYS A 366 -9.15 -13.62 -16.95
N THR A 367 -9.67 -14.78 -17.40
CA THR A 367 -9.37 -15.35 -18.73
C THR A 367 -9.73 -14.38 -19.83
N LEU A 368 -10.98 -13.90 -19.86
CA LEU A 368 -11.46 -13.03 -20.95
C LEU A 368 -10.79 -11.66 -20.94
N ASP A 369 -10.61 -11.02 -19.79
CA ASP A 369 -9.85 -9.77 -19.67
C ASP A 369 -8.42 -9.93 -20.19
N THR A 370 -7.75 -11.02 -19.83
CA THR A 370 -6.36 -11.28 -20.23
C THR A 370 -6.25 -11.51 -21.72
N VAL A 371 -7.17 -12.27 -22.31
CA VAL A 371 -7.23 -12.52 -23.76
C VAL A 371 -7.56 -11.24 -24.53
N ASN A 372 -8.51 -10.44 -24.05
CA ASN A 372 -8.88 -9.16 -24.68
C ASN A 372 -7.73 -8.13 -24.66
N LEU A 373 -6.80 -8.27 -23.71
CA LEU A 373 -5.66 -7.37 -23.53
C LEU A 373 -4.32 -8.02 -23.95
N LYS A 374 -4.34 -9.17 -24.63
CA LYS A 374 -3.12 -9.95 -24.96
C LYS A 374 -2.03 -9.16 -25.68
N ASP A 375 -2.43 -8.22 -26.54
CA ASP A 375 -1.51 -7.40 -27.34
C ASP A 375 -1.02 -6.13 -26.59
N LYS A 376 -1.52 -5.89 -25.37
CA LYS A 376 -1.07 -4.77 -24.53
C LYS A 376 -0.08 -5.25 -23.48
N PRO A 377 1.07 -4.58 -23.31
CA PRO A 377 2.04 -4.95 -22.29
C PRO A 377 1.42 -4.85 -20.89
N LEU A 378 1.74 -5.80 -19.99
CA LEU A 378 1.35 -5.75 -18.59
C LEU A 378 2.47 -5.02 -17.81
N VAL A 379 2.43 -3.69 -17.85
CA VAL A 379 3.44 -2.84 -17.21
C VAL A 379 2.97 -2.44 -15.82
N VAL A 380 3.80 -2.67 -14.82
CA VAL A 380 3.56 -2.34 -13.42
C VAL A 380 4.74 -1.55 -12.85
N GLU A 381 4.50 -0.81 -11.77
CA GLU A 381 5.54 -0.03 -11.09
C GLU A 381 5.91 -0.68 -9.76
N VAL A 382 7.22 -0.81 -9.50
CA VAL A 382 7.79 -1.04 -8.17
C VAL A 382 8.51 0.23 -7.76
N GLN A 383 8.19 0.77 -6.59
CA GLN A 383 8.78 2.01 -6.07
C GLN A 383 9.29 1.77 -4.64
N VAL A 384 10.39 2.41 -4.30
CA VAL A 384 10.92 2.47 -2.93
C VAL A 384 11.12 3.91 -2.55
N ILE A 385 10.63 4.31 -1.37
CA ILE A 385 10.87 5.61 -0.77
C ILE A 385 11.48 5.41 0.61
N SER A 386 12.54 6.16 0.92
CA SER A 386 13.19 6.19 2.22
C SER A 386 13.58 7.62 2.59
N PHE A 387 13.46 7.96 3.88
CA PHE A 387 13.89 9.23 4.47
C PHE A 387 14.73 9.00 5.75
N SER A 388 15.22 7.78 5.92
CA SER A 388 16.12 7.39 7.02
C SER A 388 17.05 6.27 6.58
N ASP A 389 18.06 5.97 7.41
CA ASP A 389 18.98 4.87 7.17
C ASP A 389 18.41 3.52 7.61
N GLU A 390 17.38 3.52 8.49
CA GLU A 390 16.83 2.31 9.09
C GLU A 390 15.50 1.87 8.47
N LEU A 391 14.77 2.75 7.77
CA LEU A 391 13.41 2.48 7.30
C LEU A 391 13.24 2.79 5.82
N SER A 392 12.59 1.88 5.11
CA SER A 392 12.11 2.06 3.74
C SER A 392 10.66 1.61 3.60
N ILE A 393 9.94 2.21 2.63
CA ILE A 393 8.59 1.82 2.24
C ILE A 393 8.63 1.39 0.77
N VAL A 394 8.16 0.18 0.50
CA VAL A 394 8.12 -0.45 -0.83
C VAL A 394 6.69 -0.49 -1.33
N SER A 395 6.43 -0.04 -2.55
CA SER A 395 5.14 -0.20 -3.23
C SER A 395 5.12 -1.44 -4.12
N LEU A 396 4.01 -2.18 -4.11
CA LEU A 396 3.77 -3.32 -4.98
C LEU A 396 2.39 -3.22 -5.65
N PRO A 397 2.28 -3.60 -6.95
CA PRO A 397 1.14 -3.26 -7.80
C PRO A 397 0.05 -4.33 -7.86
N GLY A 398 -0.41 -4.84 -6.75
CA GLY A 398 -1.45 -5.89 -6.75
C GLY A 398 -1.71 -6.50 -5.39
N GLU A 399 -2.50 -7.58 -5.37
CA GLU A 399 -2.78 -8.42 -4.22
C GLU A 399 -1.70 -9.50 -4.13
N ILE A 400 -0.62 -9.15 -3.46
CA ILE A 400 0.64 -9.93 -3.44
C ILE A 400 0.53 -11.03 -2.39
N PHE A 401 0.98 -12.25 -2.72
CA PHE A 401 1.07 -13.30 -1.72
C PHE A 401 2.07 -12.95 -0.61
N VAL A 402 1.74 -13.33 0.61
CA VAL A 402 2.52 -12.97 1.81
C VAL A 402 3.97 -13.47 1.74
N GLU A 403 4.21 -14.61 1.13
CA GLU A 403 5.54 -15.20 0.93
C GLU A 403 6.49 -14.25 0.19
N LEU A 404 5.98 -13.53 -0.81
CA LEU A 404 6.75 -12.55 -1.58
C LEU A 404 7.12 -11.33 -0.73
N GLY A 405 6.17 -10.87 0.10
CA GLY A 405 6.42 -9.79 1.07
C GLY A 405 7.47 -10.17 2.11
N LEU A 406 7.37 -11.37 2.66
CA LEU A 406 8.36 -11.91 3.60
C LEU A 406 9.76 -12.02 2.97
N ALA A 407 9.83 -12.44 1.68
CA ALA A 407 11.09 -12.51 0.95
C ALA A 407 11.74 -11.12 0.77
N ILE A 408 10.95 -10.07 0.49
CA ILE A 408 11.46 -8.69 0.42
C ILE A 408 11.97 -8.24 1.79
N LYS A 409 11.21 -8.45 2.85
CA LYS A 409 11.63 -8.08 4.22
C LYS A 409 12.93 -8.79 4.61
N ALA A 410 13.04 -10.08 4.33
CA ALA A 410 14.22 -10.89 4.66
C ALA A 410 15.48 -10.49 3.88
N GLY A 411 15.34 -10.06 2.61
CA GLY A 411 16.47 -9.65 1.76
C GLY A 411 16.81 -8.16 1.81
N SER A 412 16.02 -7.35 2.53
CA SER A 412 16.21 -5.91 2.62
C SER A 412 17.45 -5.52 3.45
N PRO A 413 18.24 -4.52 3.02
CA PRO A 413 19.33 -3.97 3.83
C PRO A 413 18.84 -3.04 4.96
N TYR A 414 17.57 -2.61 4.93
CA TYR A 414 16.99 -1.75 5.95
C TYR A 414 16.53 -2.56 7.15
N LYS A 415 16.69 -2.02 8.34
CA LYS A 415 16.20 -2.62 9.58
C LYS A 415 14.68 -2.81 9.59
N HIS A 416 13.97 -1.83 9.00
CA HIS A 416 12.52 -1.85 8.86
C HIS A 416 12.15 -1.65 7.38
N THR A 417 11.46 -2.63 6.80
CA THR A 417 10.92 -2.54 5.44
C THR A 417 9.41 -2.73 5.51
N PHE A 418 8.67 -1.64 5.29
CA PHE A 418 7.23 -1.66 5.21
C PHE A 418 6.80 -1.83 3.77
N ILE A 419 5.79 -2.65 3.53
CA ILE A 419 5.32 -2.92 2.18
C ILE A 419 3.89 -2.43 2.04
N ALA A 420 3.67 -1.53 1.08
CA ALA A 420 2.34 -1.09 0.66
C ALA A 420 1.98 -1.83 -0.62
N GLU A 421 1.08 -2.81 -0.55
CA GLU A 421 0.50 -3.43 -1.74
C GLU A 421 -0.64 -2.59 -2.32
N LEU A 422 -1.16 -2.96 -3.49
CA LEU A 422 -2.20 -2.20 -4.20
C LEU A 422 -1.79 -0.74 -4.44
N ALA A 423 -0.49 -0.54 -4.62
CA ALA A 423 0.14 0.77 -4.72
C ALA A 423 0.55 1.10 -6.15
N ASN A 424 0.37 2.37 -6.53
CA ASN A 424 0.72 2.94 -7.83
C ASN A 424 0.07 2.24 -9.03
N GLY A 425 -1.04 1.55 -8.81
CA GLY A 425 -1.78 0.70 -9.73
C GLY A 425 -2.00 -0.70 -9.18
N SER A 426 -2.85 -1.49 -9.85
CA SER A 426 -3.11 -2.89 -9.45
C SER A 426 -3.49 -3.73 -10.65
N ILE A 427 -2.89 -4.91 -10.74
CA ILE A 427 -3.19 -5.93 -11.76
C ILE A 427 -3.98 -7.12 -11.20
N GLY A 428 -4.46 -7.03 -9.95
CA GLY A 428 -5.10 -8.12 -9.20
C GLY A 428 -4.09 -9.02 -8.51
N TYR A 429 -4.41 -10.32 -8.40
CA TYR A 429 -3.57 -11.27 -7.66
C TYR A 429 -2.22 -11.51 -8.31
N ILE A 430 -1.19 -11.59 -7.45
CA ILE A 430 0.18 -11.97 -7.83
C ILE A 430 0.66 -13.06 -6.86
N PRO A 431 0.35 -14.33 -7.16
CA PRO A 431 0.82 -15.47 -6.39
C PRO A 431 2.33 -15.69 -6.55
N ASN A 432 2.95 -16.38 -5.57
CA ASN A 432 4.29 -16.93 -5.74
C ASN A 432 4.26 -18.11 -6.73
N ARG A 433 5.40 -18.45 -7.30
CA ARG A 433 5.55 -19.50 -8.33
C ARG A 433 4.95 -20.84 -7.90
N GLU A 434 5.16 -21.21 -6.64
CA GLU A 434 4.73 -22.50 -6.07
C GLU A 434 3.20 -22.63 -5.98
N ALA A 435 2.47 -21.53 -5.92
CA ALA A 435 1.01 -21.55 -5.85
C ALA A 435 0.33 -21.87 -7.19
N TYR A 436 0.99 -21.61 -8.33
CA TYR A 436 0.36 -21.78 -9.66
C TYR A 436 -0.11 -23.21 -9.93
N PRO A 437 0.67 -24.28 -9.68
CA PRO A 437 0.18 -25.64 -9.86
C PRO A 437 -0.93 -26.04 -8.85
N GLN A 438 -1.07 -25.33 -7.75
CA GLN A 438 -2.11 -25.60 -6.75
C GLN A 438 -3.49 -25.07 -7.18
N GLY A 439 -3.55 -24.09 -8.11
CA GLY A 439 -4.80 -23.51 -8.60
C GLY A 439 -5.60 -22.74 -7.55
N ASN A 440 -6.93 -22.79 -7.70
CA ASN A 440 -7.94 -22.13 -6.86
C ASN A 440 -7.98 -20.60 -7.02
N TYR A 441 -8.79 -19.91 -6.24
CA TYR A 441 -9.30 -18.55 -6.43
C TYR A 441 -8.23 -17.50 -6.84
N GLU A 442 -7.16 -17.40 -6.05
CA GLU A 442 -6.13 -16.38 -6.29
C GLU A 442 -5.35 -16.65 -7.57
N VAL A 443 -5.06 -17.92 -7.83
CA VAL A 443 -4.31 -18.33 -9.01
C VAL A 443 -5.14 -18.19 -10.28
N VAL A 444 -6.43 -18.58 -10.26
CA VAL A 444 -7.30 -18.42 -11.44
C VAL A 444 -7.62 -16.94 -11.71
N SER A 445 -7.47 -16.08 -10.70
CA SER A 445 -7.63 -14.63 -10.80
C SER A 445 -6.35 -13.89 -11.23
N ALA A 446 -5.19 -14.58 -11.29
CA ALA A 446 -3.92 -13.96 -11.65
C ALA A 446 -3.82 -13.75 -13.18
N ARG A 447 -3.46 -12.52 -13.59
CA ARG A 447 -3.29 -12.12 -15.00
C ARG A 447 -1.87 -12.33 -15.53
N CYS A 448 -0.90 -12.45 -14.63
CA CYS A 448 0.52 -12.65 -14.95
C CYS A 448 0.95 -14.12 -14.85
N GLU A 449 2.02 -14.47 -15.52
CA GLU A 449 2.62 -15.81 -15.47
C GLU A 449 3.28 -16.12 -14.13
N ALA A 450 3.46 -17.42 -13.87
CA ALA A 450 4.23 -17.91 -12.74
C ALA A 450 5.67 -17.34 -12.76
N GLY A 451 6.15 -16.89 -11.60
CA GLY A 451 7.45 -16.22 -11.47
C GLY A 451 7.40 -14.68 -11.58
N SER A 452 6.24 -14.11 -11.94
CA SER A 452 6.06 -12.66 -11.96
C SER A 452 6.23 -12.04 -10.57
N GLY A 453 5.76 -12.71 -9.52
CA GLY A 453 5.91 -12.28 -8.14
C GLY A 453 7.38 -12.22 -7.72
N GLU A 454 8.15 -13.24 -8.00
CA GLU A 454 9.58 -13.32 -7.72
C GLU A 454 10.36 -12.22 -8.46
N ARG A 455 9.98 -11.92 -9.69
CA ARG A 455 10.57 -10.78 -10.44
C ARG A 455 10.32 -9.44 -9.75
N LEU A 456 9.14 -9.22 -9.17
CA LEU A 456 8.86 -8.01 -8.38
C LEU A 456 9.70 -7.98 -7.10
N VAL A 457 9.91 -9.13 -6.44
CA VAL A 457 10.81 -9.25 -5.27
C VAL A 457 12.24 -8.87 -5.64
N GLU A 458 12.79 -9.42 -6.72
CA GLU A 458 14.15 -9.10 -7.20
C GLU A 458 14.28 -7.61 -7.52
N THR A 459 13.27 -7.03 -8.20
CA THR A 459 13.25 -5.59 -8.51
C THR A 459 13.23 -4.75 -7.23
N ALA A 460 12.36 -5.08 -6.27
CA ALA A 460 12.28 -4.36 -5.00
C ALA A 460 13.60 -4.43 -4.23
N LEU A 461 14.22 -5.60 -4.14
CA LEU A 461 15.51 -5.79 -3.48
C LEU A 461 16.65 -5.01 -4.16
N THR A 462 16.64 -4.91 -5.48
CA THR A 462 17.60 -4.08 -6.23
C THR A 462 17.44 -2.61 -5.87
N LEU A 463 16.21 -2.09 -5.91
CA LEU A 463 15.93 -0.68 -5.56
C LEU A 463 16.26 -0.37 -4.08
N LEU A 464 15.97 -1.30 -3.17
CA LEU A 464 16.32 -1.17 -1.76
C LEU A 464 17.84 -1.06 -1.55
N LYS A 465 18.63 -1.92 -2.20
CA LYS A 465 20.09 -1.89 -2.12
C LYS A 465 20.67 -0.59 -2.70
N GLU A 466 20.20 -0.17 -3.85
CA GLU A 466 20.63 1.07 -4.50
C GLU A 466 20.32 2.30 -3.65
N LEU A 467 19.11 2.39 -3.06
CA LEU A 467 18.73 3.49 -2.17
C LEU A 467 19.52 3.50 -0.86
N HIS A 468 19.81 2.32 -0.31
CA HIS A 468 20.55 2.18 0.93
C HIS A 468 22.03 2.55 0.75
N SER A 469 22.67 2.10 -0.34
CA SER A 469 24.08 2.43 -0.64
C SER A 469 24.30 3.88 -1.06
N GLY A 470 23.24 4.62 -1.40
CA GLY A 470 23.33 6.00 -1.85
C GLY A 470 23.76 6.15 -3.32
N SER A 471 23.73 5.03 -4.07
CA SER A 471 24.10 4.97 -5.50
C SER A 471 22.91 5.27 -6.43
#